data_7e923192b792ccc0f9d374bf44057c0b
#
_entry.id   7e923192b792ccc0f9d374bf44057c0b
#
_cell.length_a   1.000
_cell.length_b   1.000
_cell.length_c   1.000
_cell.angle_alpha   90.00
_cell.angle_beta   90.00
_cell.angle_gamma   90.00
#
_symmetry.space_group_name_H-M   'P 1'
#
loop_
_entity.id
_entity.type
_entity.pdbx_description
1 polymer ?
#
loop_
_entity_poly.entity_id
_entity_poly.type
_entity_poly.pdbx_seq_one_letter_code
_entity_poly.pdbx_strand_id
1 'polypeptide(L)'
;MAIDKSGSNSSANSSSNSVSRNSVSRTSIAHRIVHTGAWVLLLAAASFAAQPATVSSNRDAAELVRKAVQNEIKAANDDTAHFLFRGTKTTPKGSTTKLYVETKEVTAGLTVANNGKPLTPEQRQAEEARLERFIKNPEELKKKSRQERENAERTLRIVRALPDAFLFEYVGEEPSSAGIGRAGDPLVKLKFRPNPQYQPPSRVEEVLTGMRGDVLVDAVCNRLASIDGTLLKEVGFGWGILGHLDRGGRFTVQQQDVGDNLWEISNMSMSFTGKILLVKTLSITSTEIFTDFKQVPPNLTFAQAVELLKREESSVAETSGARKVAHK
;
A
#
# COMPACT_ATOMS: atom_id res chain seq x y z
N MET A 1 46.65 20.06 -57.63
CA MET A 1 47.92 19.95 -56.94
C MET A 1 47.62 19.25 -55.64
N ALA A 2 47.51 17.96 -55.65
CA ALA A 2 48.42 16.91 -55.23
C ALA A 2 49.09 17.20 -53.87
N ILE A 3 48.88 16.36 -52.89
CA ILE A 3 49.71 15.30 -52.33
C ILE A 3 49.07 14.91 -50.96
N ASP A 4 48.50 13.81 -50.79
CA ASP A 4 48.91 12.45 -50.36
C ASP A 4 49.94 12.38 -49.20
N LYS A 5 49.56 11.65 -48.15
CA LYS A 5 50.26 10.55 -47.46
C LYS A 5 49.69 10.30 -46.03
N SER A 6 48.99 9.21 -45.89
CA SER A 6 49.42 7.92 -45.28
C SER A 6 49.95 7.97 -43.83
N GLY A 7 49.33 7.22 -42.99
CA GLY A 7 50.08 6.34 -42.11
C GLY A 7 49.56 6.08 -40.71
N SER A 8 49.18 4.87 -40.52
CA SER A 8 49.43 3.92 -39.43
C SER A 8 48.47 3.85 -38.23
N ASN A 9 47.92 2.70 -38.16
CA ASN A 9 47.42 1.89 -37.03
C ASN A 9 47.95 2.25 -35.65
N SER A 10 47.03 2.37 -34.70
CA SER A 10 47.25 1.79 -33.36
C SER A 10 45.90 1.40 -32.75
N SER A 11 45.74 0.10 -32.58
CA SER A 11 44.70 -0.56 -31.85
C SER A 11 44.83 -0.22 -30.36
N ALA A 12 43.79 0.35 -29.76
CA ALA A 12 43.61 0.41 -28.35
C ALA A 12 42.25 -0.15 -27.99
N ASN A 13 42.33 -1.33 -27.39
CA ASN A 13 41.28 -2.10 -26.78
C ASN A 13 40.65 -1.31 -25.60
N SER A 14 39.45 -0.80 -25.74
CA SER A 14 38.68 -0.27 -24.61
C SER A 14 37.54 -1.22 -24.30
N SER A 15 37.80 -2.01 -23.29
CA SER A 15 36.76 -2.81 -22.60
C SER A 15 35.62 -1.92 -22.18
N SER A 16 34.49 -2.03 -22.85
CA SER A 16 33.22 -1.45 -22.46
C SER A 16 32.70 -2.20 -21.24
N ASN A 17 32.92 -1.64 -20.06
CA ASN A 17 32.17 -2.01 -18.86
C ASN A 17 30.71 -1.60 -19.08
N SER A 18 29.90 -2.57 -19.49
CA SER A 18 28.45 -2.46 -19.43
C SER A 18 28.02 -2.48 -17.97
N VAL A 19 27.87 -1.30 -17.39
CA VAL A 19 27.15 -1.13 -16.13
C VAL A 19 25.69 -1.49 -16.41
N SER A 20 25.34 -2.72 -16.06
CA SER A 20 23.96 -3.17 -15.97
C SER A 20 23.22 -2.28 -14.99
N ARG A 21 22.46 -1.32 -15.53
CA ARG A 21 21.49 -0.57 -14.75
C ARG A 21 20.35 -1.51 -14.42
N ASN A 22 20.42 -2.15 -13.24
CA ASN A 22 19.29 -2.80 -12.63
C ASN A 22 18.17 -1.75 -12.47
N SER A 23 17.23 -1.75 -13.39
CA SER A 23 15.98 -1.04 -13.23
C SER A 23 15.18 -1.73 -12.13
N VAL A 24 15.32 -1.24 -10.90
CA VAL A 24 14.47 -1.67 -9.79
C VAL A 24 13.04 -1.25 -10.12
N SER A 25 12.25 -2.21 -10.51
CA SER A 25 10.83 -2.06 -10.75
C SER A 25 10.15 -1.75 -9.41
N ARG A 26 9.73 -0.50 -9.24
CA ARG A 26 9.01 -0.03 -8.04
C ARG A 26 7.52 -0.14 -8.30
N THR A 27 6.88 -1.16 -7.76
CA THR A 27 5.44 -1.36 -7.87
C THR A 27 4.69 -0.67 -6.72
N SER A 28 3.41 -0.47 -6.94
CA SER A 28 2.50 0.34 -6.15
C SER A 28 2.46 -0.02 -4.66
N ILE A 29 2.85 0.90 -3.79
CA ILE A 29 2.82 0.76 -2.32
C ILE A 29 1.39 0.77 -1.76
N ALA A 30 0.40 1.17 -2.55
CA ALA A 30 -0.99 1.05 -2.13
C ALA A 30 -1.44 -0.41 -1.96
N HIS A 31 -0.59 -1.39 -2.35
CA HIS A 31 -0.89 -2.81 -2.36
C HIS A 31 0.31 -3.70 -2.02
N ARG A 32 1.36 -3.16 -1.41
CA ARG A 32 2.55 -3.92 -1.08
C ARG A 32 3.00 -3.70 0.34
N ILE A 33 2.74 -4.66 1.13
CA ILE A 33 3.42 -4.95 2.38
C ILE A 33 3.54 -6.47 2.42
N VAL A 34 4.69 -7.04 1.98
CA VAL A 34 4.99 -8.47 2.17
C VAL A 34 6.26 -8.98 1.46
N HIS A 35 7.15 -9.77 1.94
CA HIS A 35 7.39 -11.21 2.11
C HIS A 35 8.82 -11.59 2.36
N THR A 36 9.02 -12.69 3.05
CA THR A 36 10.27 -13.45 3.07
C THR A 36 10.01 -14.94 2.87
N GLY A 37 10.70 -15.55 1.91
CA GLY A 37 10.70 -16.97 1.65
C GLY A 37 11.59 -17.75 2.61
N ALA A 38 11.12 -18.91 3.02
CA ALA A 38 11.79 -19.86 3.91
C ALA A 38 12.82 -20.72 3.20
N TRP A 39 14.00 -20.89 3.79
CA TRP A 39 14.89 -22.03 3.55
C TRP A 39 14.80 -23.01 4.72
N VAL A 40 14.39 -24.22 4.41
CA VAL A 40 14.32 -25.33 5.36
C VAL A 40 15.74 -25.89 5.55
N LEU A 41 16.26 -25.80 6.76
CA LEU A 41 17.34 -26.65 7.27
C LEU A 41 16.90 -27.20 8.62
N LEU A 42 16.68 -28.53 8.63
CA LEU A 42 16.42 -29.30 9.83
C LEU A 42 17.64 -29.28 10.73
N LEU A 43 17.53 -28.66 11.91
CA LEU A 43 18.39 -28.92 13.05
C LEU A 43 17.53 -28.85 14.31
N ALA A 44 17.63 -29.91 15.11
CA ALA A 44 16.90 -30.09 16.35
C ALA A 44 17.05 -28.87 17.26
N ALA A 45 15.92 -28.32 17.69
CA ALA A 45 15.85 -27.06 18.35
C ALA A 45 15.47 -27.18 19.80
N ALA A 46 16.18 -26.46 20.60
CA ALA A 46 15.62 -25.90 21.81
C ALA A 46 14.61 -24.81 21.39
N SER A 47 13.34 -24.97 21.73
CA SER A 47 12.32 -23.94 21.55
C SER A 47 12.63 -22.79 22.49
N PHE A 48 13.41 -21.82 22.00
CA PHE A 48 13.37 -20.48 22.60
C PHE A 48 12.06 -19.85 22.13
N ALA A 49 11.04 -19.91 22.97
CA ALA A 49 9.90 -19.01 22.85
C ALA A 49 10.49 -17.58 22.94
N ALA A 50 10.51 -16.88 21.81
CA ALA A 50 10.82 -15.46 21.81
C ALA A 50 9.76 -14.78 22.68
N GLN A 51 10.15 -14.36 23.90
CA GLN A 51 9.27 -13.55 24.74
C GLN A 51 9.01 -12.25 24.00
N PRO A 52 7.74 -11.82 23.90
CA PRO A 52 7.45 -10.50 23.34
C PRO A 52 8.22 -9.46 24.14
N ALA A 53 8.88 -8.55 23.45
CA ALA A 53 9.62 -7.48 24.09
C ALA A 53 8.63 -6.64 24.92
N THR A 54 8.80 -6.64 26.25
CA THR A 54 7.95 -5.83 27.13
C THR A 54 8.24 -4.36 26.87
N VAL A 55 7.30 -3.65 26.27
CA VAL A 55 7.36 -2.21 26.07
C VAL A 55 6.96 -1.55 27.37
N SER A 56 7.90 -0.99 28.09
CA SER A 56 7.66 -0.42 29.42
C SER A 56 7.90 1.09 29.49
N SER A 57 8.45 1.69 28.45
CA SER A 57 8.79 3.12 28.43
C SER A 57 8.50 3.78 27.08
N ASN A 58 8.43 5.13 27.08
CA ASN A 58 8.26 5.89 25.85
C ASN A 58 9.45 5.76 24.90
N ARG A 59 10.64 5.46 25.42
CA ARG A 59 11.83 5.18 24.60
C ARG A 59 11.65 3.85 23.85
N ASP A 60 11.16 2.83 24.54
CA ASP A 60 10.88 1.52 23.94
C ASP A 60 9.76 1.63 22.92
N ALA A 61 8.74 2.46 23.20
CA ALA A 61 7.64 2.75 22.26
C ALA A 61 8.16 3.35 20.94
N ALA A 62 9.03 4.36 21.01
CA ALA A 62 9.61 4.97 19.82
C ALA A 62 10.51 4.00 19.03
N GLU A 63 11.26 3.15 19.73
CA GLU A 63 12.09 2.13 19.10
C GLU A 63 11.26 1.04 18.42
N LEU A 64 10.16 0.60 19.04
CA LEU A 64 9.23 -0.34 18.46
C LEU A 64 8.62 0.20 17.14
N VAL A 65 8.16 1.45 17.15
CA VAL A 65 7.64 2.09 15.93
C VAL A 65 8.74 2.20 14.86
N ARG A 66 9.97 2.54 15.24
CA ARG A 66 11.08 2.61 14.29
C ARG A 66 11.36 1.26 13.63
N LYS A 67 11.36 0.17 14.38
CA LYS A 67 11.49 -1.20 13.85
C LYS A 67 10.34 -1.56 12.94
N ALA A 68 9.12 -1.29 13.37
CA ALA A 68 7.93 -1.56 12.55
C ALA A 68 8.01 -0.80 11.22
N VAL A 69 8.31 0.50 11.24
CA VAL A 69 8.48 1.31 10.02
C VAL A 69 9.59 0.78 9.11
N GLN A 70 10.72 0.33 9.67
CA GLN A 70 11.77 -0.30 8.86
C GLN A 70 11.28 -1.56 8.15
N ASN A 71 10.47 -2.39 8.82
CA ASN A 71 9.88 -3.58 8.23
C ASN A 71 8.82 -3.22 7.17
N GLU A 72 8.01 -2.17 7.39
CA GLU A 72 7.10 -1.68 6.36
C GLU A 72 7.85 -1.21 5.10
N ILE A 73 8.95 -0.48 5.27
CA ILE A 73 9.78 -0.03 4.15
C ILE A 73 10.42 -1.22 3.44
N LYS A 74 10.90 -2.22 4.18
CA LYS A 74 11.47 -3.44 3.61
C LYS A 74 10.42 -4.19 2.80
N ALA A 75 9.25 -4.43 3.39
CA ALA A 75 8.13 -5.10 2.75
C ALA A 75 7.68 -4.36 1.47
N ALA A 76 7.57 -3.04 1.53
CA ALA A 76 7.20 -2.22 0.38
C ALA A 76 8.19 -2.26 -0.80
N ASN A 77 9.42 -2.72 -0.58
CA ASN A 77 10.43 -2.91 -1.61
C ASN A 77 10.61 -4.39 -2.02
N ASP A 78 9.89 -5.30 -1.38
CA ASP A 78 9.89 -6.71 -1.71
C ASP A 78 8.90 -6.97 -2.85
N ASP A 79 9.31 -7.71 -3.87
CA ASP A 79 8.56 -7.98 -5.10
C ASP A 79 8.26 -9.49 -5.27
N THR A 80 8.36 -10.25 -4.18
CA THR A 80 8.30 -11.71 -4.25
C THR A 80 6.88 -12.27 -4.24
N ALA A 81 5.90 -11.56 -3.67
CA ALA A 81 4.52 -12.01 -3.69
C ALA A 81 3.54 -10.95 -4.19
N HIS A 82 2.53 -11.45 -4.86
CA HIS A 82 1.45 -10.70 -5.45
C HIS A 82 0.14 -11.36 -5.11
N PHE A 83 -0.93 -10.55 -5.01
CA PHE A 83 -2.24 -11.03 -4.63
C PHE A 83 -3.31 -10.74 -5.69
N LEU A 84 -4.27 -11.65 -5.74
CA LEU A 84 -5.63 -11.37 -6.16
C LEU A 84 -6.42 -11.07 -4.88
N PHE A 85 -7.21 -10.02 -4.89
CA PHE A 85 -8.05 -9.64 -3.75
C PHE A 85 -9.28 -8.83 -4.20
N ARG A 86 -10.22 -8.68 -3.28
CA ARG A 86 -11.43 -7.88 -3.45
C ARG A 86 -11.29 -6.58 -2.68
N GLY A 87 -11.64 -5.46 -3.29
CA GLY A 87 -11.72 -4.16 -2.63
C GLY A 87 -13.08 -3.52 -2.81
N THR A 88 -13.69 -3.04 -1.73
CA THR A 88 -14.94 -2.28 -1.79
C THR A 88 -14.69 -0.86 -1.28
N LYS A 89 -14.81 0.10 -2.16
CA LYS A 89 -14.72 1.53 -1.85
C LYS A 89 -16.10 2.11 -1.68
N THR A 90 -16.36 2.70 -0.51
CA THR A 90 -17.59 3.42 -0.19
C THR A 90 -17.30 4.92 -0.07
N THR A 91 -18.14 5.74 -0.67
CA THR A 91 -18.11 7.20 -0.62
C THR A 91 -19.53 7.72 -0.41
N PRO A 92 -19.75 9.02 -0.12
CA PRO A 92 -21.10 9.59 -0.07
C PRO A 92 -21.92 9.43 -1.36
N LYS A 93 -21.24 9.16 -2.49
CA LYS A 93 -21.90 8.95 -3.80
C LYS A 93 -22.29 7.51 -4.06
N GLY A 94 -21.94 6.58 -3.18
CA GLY A 94 -22.21 5.15 -3.34
C GLY A 94 -20.95 4.29 -3.17
N SER A 95 -21.11 3.00 -3.41
CA SER A 95 -20.02 2.03 -3.30
C SER A 95 -19.67 1.38 -4.63
N THR A 96 -18.41 1.02 -4.79
CA THR A 96 -17.88 0.27 -5.94
C THR A 96 -17.03 -0.89 -5.42
N THR A 97 -17.33 -2.09 -5.89
CA THR A 97 -16.52 -3.28 -5.60
C THR A 97 -15.71 -3.67 -6.83
N LYS A 98 -14.44 -3.95 -6.62
CA LYS A 98 -13.50 -4.40 -7.65
C LYS A 98 -12.76 -5.65 -7.20
N LEU A 99 -12.40 -6.47 -8.16
CA LEU A 99 -11.34 -7.45 -8.02
C LEU A 99 -10.04 -6.83 -8.50
N TYR A 100 -8.95 -7.15 -7.80
CA TYR A 100 -7.62 -6.66 -8.13
C TYR A 100 -6.66 -7.82 -8.31
N VAL A 101 -5.74 -7.71 -9.24
CA VAL A 101 -4.57 -8.59 -9.37
C VAL A 101 -3.33 -7.70 -9.46
N GLU A 102 -2.41 -7.92 -8.55
CA GLU A 102 -1.11 -7.25 -8.58
C GLU A 102 -0.21 -7.88 -9.65
N THR A 103 0.50 -7.04 -10.35
CA THR A 103 1.58 -7.45 -11.24
C THR A 103 2.83 -6.63 -10.92
N LYS A 104 3.95 -7.06 -11.42
CA LYS A 104 5.23 -6.35 -11.23
C LYS A 104 5.21 -4.88 -11.68
N GLU A 105 4.40 -4.54 -12.66
CA GLU A 105 4.39 -3.20 -13.26
C GLU A 105 3.25 -2.33 -12.77
N VAL A 106 2.07 -2.93 -12.56
CA VAL A 106 0.83 -2.20 -12.30
C VAL A 106 -0.25 -3.13 -11.77
N THR A 107 -1.15 -2.62 -10.94
CA THR A 107 -2.31 -3.39 -10.47
C THR A 107 -3.43 -3.38 -11.51
N ALA A 108 -3.85 -4.56 -11.96
CA ALA A 108 -5.06 -4.73 -12.74
C ALA A 108 -6.29 -4.68 -11.82
N GLY A 109 -7.35 -3.99 -12.24
CA GLY A 109 -8.58 -3.91 -11.43
C GLY A 109 -9.82 -4.00 -12.31
N LEU A 110 -10.71 -4.94 -12.00
CA LEU A 110 -11.98 -5.18 -12.65
C LEU A 110 -13.14 -4.78 -11.74
N THR A 111 -13.97 -3.83 -12.16
CA THR A 111 -15.19 -3.49 -11.42
C THR A 111 -16.21 -4.63 -11.58
N VAL A 112 -16.76 -5.10 -10.45
CA VAL A 112 -17.71 -6.23 -10.43
C VAL A 112 -19.09 -5.85 -9.88
N ALA A 113 -19.15 -4.79 -9.06
CA ALA A 113 -20.43 -4.31 -8.52
C ALA A 113 -20.43 -2.81 -8.25
N ASN A 114 -21.60 -2.19 -8.36
CA ASN A 114 -21.87 -0.82 -7.93
C ASN A 114 -23.06 -0.83 -6.95
N ASN A 115 -22.90 -0.16 -5.81
CA ASN A 115 -23.89 -0.11 -4.74
C ASN A 115 -24.39 -1.50 -4.31
N GLY A 116 -23.46 -2.45 -4.20
CA GLY A 116 -23.75 -3.84 -3.83
C GLY A 116 -24.48 -4.66 -4.90
N LYS A 117 -24.74 -4.09 -6.08
CA LYS A 117 -25.39 -4.78 -7.20
C LYS A 117 -24.36 -5.13 -8.26
N PRO A 118 -24.39 -6.35 -8.86
CA PRO A 118 -23.57 -6.70 -10.00
C PRO A 118 -23.75 -5.69 -11.15
N LEU A 119 -22.74 -5.58 -12.01
CA LEU A 119 -22.81 -4.72 -13.19
C LEU A 119 -23.92 -5.19 -14.14
N THR A 120 -24.59 -4.24 -14.81
CA THR A 120 -25.44 -4.56 -15.97
C THR A 120 -24.58 -5.06 -17.13
N PRO A 121 -25.17 -5.74 -18.14
CA PRO A 121 -24.43 -6.17 -19.33
C PRO A 121 -23.66 -5.03 -20.01
N GLU A 122 -24.28 -3.85 -20.12
CA GLU A 122 -23.69 -2.65 -20.73
C GLU A 122 -22.50 -2.12 -19.90
N GLN A 123 -22.65 -2.09 -18.57
CA GLN A 123 -21.58 -1.67 -17.65
C GLN A 123 -20.40 -2.66 -17.71
N ARG A 124 -20.70 -3.97 -17.78
CA ARG A 124 -19.68 -5.01 -17.92
C ARG A 124 -18.92 -4.84 -19.24
N GLN A 125 -19.62 -4.68 -20.35
CA GLN A 125 -19.00 -4.45 -21.65
C GLN A 125 -18.09 -3.21 -21.65
N ALA A 126 -18.53 -2.11 -21.02
CA ALA A 126 -17.74 -0.90 -20.90
C ALA A 126 -16.47 -1.12 -20.04
N GLU A 127 -16.58 -1.91 -18.98
CA GLU A 127 -15.43 -2.23 -18.11
C GLU A 127 -14.41 -3.15 -18.81
N GLU A 128 -14.90 -4.15 -19.55
CA GLU A 128 -14.06 -5.00 -20.39
C GLU A 128 -13.33 -4.19 -21.47
N ALA A 129 -14.04 -3.32 -22.18
CA ALA A 129 -13.45 -2.43 -23.18
C ALA A 129 -12.39 -1.49 -22.56
N ARG A 130 -12.59 -1.05 -21.31
CA ARG A 130 -11.59 -0.25 -20.56
C ARG A 130 -10.31 -1.05 -20.32
N LEU A 131 -10.42 -2.30 -19.90
CA LEU A 131 -9.28 -3.17 -19.65
C LEU A 131 -8.55 -3.53 -20.95
N GLU A 132 -9.30 -3.84 -22.01
CA GLU A 132 -8.72 -4.11 -23.34
C GLU A 132 -7.95 -2.91 -23.89
N ARG A 133 -8.42 -1.67 -23.63
CA ARG A 133 -7.71 -0.47 -24.02
C ARG A 133 -6.33 -0.40 -23.37
N PHE A 134 -6.21 -0.74 -22.09
CA PHE A 134 -4.90 -0.80 -21.42
C PHE A 134 -4.00 -1.89 -22.01
N ILE A 135 -4.56 -3.04 -22.37
CA ILE A 135 -3.79 -4.12 -23.01
C ILE A 135 -3.27 -3.66 -24.39
N LYS A 136 -4.12 -2.97 -25.16
CA LYS A 136 -3.78 -2.51 -26.54
C LYS A 136 -2.95 -1.23 -26.58
N ASN A 137 -2.87 -0.47 -25.48
CA ASN A 137 -2.17 0.80 -25.41
C ASN A 137 -1.07 0.81 -24.33
N PRO A 138 0.17 0.41 -24.68
CA PRO A 138 1.28 0.38 -23.73
C PRO A 138 1.60 1.73 -23.09
N GLU A 139 1.34 2.85 -23.78
CA GLU A 139 1.61 4.18 -23.22
C GLU A 139 0.61 4.56 -22.11
N GLU A 140 -0.66 4.19 -22.25
CA GLU A 140 -1.63 4.35 -21.16
C GLU A 140 -1.27 3.48 -19.95
N LEU A 141 -0.81 2.26 -20.19
CA LEU A 141 -0.36 1.35 -19.13
C LEU A 141 0.88 1.92 -18.40
N LYS A 142 1.87 2.42 -19.14
CA LYS A 142 3.05 3.09 -18.56
C LYS A 142 2.67 4.33 -17.75
N LYS A 143 1.70 5.12 -18.22
CA LYS A 143 1.19 6.28 -17.48
C LYS A 143 0.55 5.85 -16.17
N LYS A 144 -0.28 4.79 -16.18
CA LYS A 144 -0.88 4.21 -14.98
C LYS A 144 0.19 3.71 -14.01
N SER A 145 1.16 2.93 -14.49
CA SER A 145 2.28 2.42 -13.69
C SER A 145 3.08 3.56 -13.02
N ARG A 146 3.40 4.62 -13.78
CA ARG A 146 4.07 5.80 -13.22
C ARG A 146 3.26 6.46 -12.12
N GLN A 147 1.96 6.65 -12.32
CA GLN A 147 1.07 7.25 -11.32
C GLN A 147 1.00 6.41 -10.03
N GLU A 148 0.94 5.09 -10.16
CA GLU A 148 0.94 4.18 -9.02
C GLU A 148 2.27 4.27 -8.25
N ARG A 149 3.41 4.29 -8.93
CA ARG A 149 4.72 4.49 -8.30
C ARG A 149 4.85 5.82 -7.58
N GLU A 150 4.39 6.91 -8.19
CA GLU A 150 4.41 8.23 -7.56
C GLU A 150 3.55 8.27 -6.28
N ASN A 151 2.37 7.64 -6.32
CA ASN A 151 1.51 7.52 -5.15
C ASN A 151 2.16 6.67 -4.06
N ALA A 152 2.76 5.57 -4.44
CA ALA A 152 3.52 4.70 -3.59
C ALA A 152 4.68 5.43 -2.88
N GLU A 153 5.46 6.21 -3.62
CA GLU A 153 6.56 6.99 -3.07
C GLU A 153 6.08 8.06 -2.07
N ARG A 154 4.92 8.68 -2.34
CA ARG A 154 4.31 9.63 -1.39
C ARG A 154 3.92 8.94 -0.09
N THR A 155 3.28 7.77 -0.16
CA THR A 155 2.92 6.97 1.01
C THR A 155 4.16 6.57 1.79
N LEU A 156 5.21 6.08 1.13
CA LEU A 156 6.47 5.73 1.81
C LEU A 156 7.15 6.90 2.49
N ARG A 157 7.06 8.11 1.95
CA ARG A 157 7.59 9.31 2.64
C ARG A 157 6.87 9.53 3.97
N ILE A 158 5.54 9.42 3.98
CA ILE A 158 4.75 9.53 5.21
C ILE A 158 5.16 8.45 6.21
N VAL A 159 5.23 7.18 5.77
CA VAL A 159 5.60 6.06 6.66
C VAL A 159 7.02 6.25 7.23
N ARG A 160 7.98 6.63 6.41
CA ARG A 160 9.36 6.90 6.87
C ARG A 160 9.45 8.01 7.90
N ALA A 161 8.57 8.99 7.81
CA ALA A 161 8.59 10.14 8.70
C ALA A 161 7.97 9.86 10.08
N LEU A 162 7.14 8.81 10.23
CA LEU A 162 6.39 8.54 11.46
C LEU A 162 7.26 8.53 12.73
N PRO A 163 8.43 7.85 12.79
CA PRO A 163 9.24 7.80 14.01
C PRO A 163 9.80 9.15 14.47
N ASP A 164 10.04 10.07 13.54
CA ASP A 164 10.62 11.38 13.82
C ASP A 164 9.53 12.46 13.96
N ALA A 165 8.43 12.31 13.23
CA ALA A 165 7.32 13.26 13.23
C ALA A 165 6.49 13.22 14.53
N PHE A 166 6.54 12.10 15.26
CA PHE A 166 5.72 11.90 16.43
C PHE A 166 6.50 11.52 17.69
N LEU A 167 5.94 11.92 18.83
CA LEU A 167 6.28 11.40 20.14
C LEU A 167 5.26 10.33 20.50
N PHE A 168 5.75 9.17 20.95
CA PHE A 168 4.93 8.01 21.29
C PHE A 168 4.87 7.80 22.80
N GLU A 169 3.70 7.38 23.28
CA GLU A 169 3.42 7.05 24.67
C GLU A 169 2.80 5.65 24.72
N TYR A 170 3.39 4.78 25.53
CA TYR A 170 2.84 3.44 25.75
C TYR A 170 1.54 3.53 26.57
N VAL A 171 0.49 2.84 26.11
CA VAL A 171 -0.82 2.82 26.74
C VAL A 171 -1.14 1.45 27.33
N GLY A 172 -0.71 0.38 26.68
CA GLY A 172 -1.01 -0.99 27.06
C GLY A 172 -0.95 -1.94 25.87
N GLU A 173 -1.56 -3.10 26.06
CA GLU A 173 -1.69 -4.10 25.00
C GLU A 173 -3.17 -4.43 24.79
N GLU A 174 -3.54 -4.81 23.57
CA GLU A 174 -4.87 -5.30 23.25
C GLU A 174 -4.75 -6.52 22.32
N PRO A 175 -5.74 -7.43 22.32
CA PRO A 175 -5.70 -8.59 21.44
C PRO A 175 -5.87 -8.16 19.98
N SER A 176 -5.23 -8.92 19.07
CA SER A 176 -5.54 -8.81 17.65
C SER A 176 -7.00 -9.13 17.38
N SER A 177 -7.56 -8.55 16.34
CA SER A 177 -8.95 -8.76 15.92
C SER A 177 -9.03 -9.01 14.41
N ALA A 178 -10.19 -9.44 13.94
CA ALA A 178 -10.39 -9.71 12.51
C ALA A 178 -10.03 -8.46 11.68
N GLY A 179 -9.09 -8.62 10.76
CA GLY A 179 -8.59 -7.54 9.90
C GLY A 179 -7.51 -6.66 10.53
N ILE A 180 -7.05 -6.93 11.76
CA ILE A 180 -6.05 -6.11 12.45
C ILE A 180 -5.00 -7.01 13.11
N GLY A 181 -3.77 -6.95 12.63
CA GLY A 181 -2.64 -7.72 13.16
C GLY A 181 -2.65 -9.19 12.73
N ARG A 182 -1.76 -9.97 13.32
CA ARG A 182 -1.76 -11.41 13.18
C ARG A 182 -2.71 -12.01 14.20
N ALA A 183 -3.55 -12.94 13.77
CA ALA A 183 -4.51 -13.61 14.64
C ALA A 183 -3.79 -14.33 15.80
N GLY A 184 -4.16 -13.99 17.04
CA GLY A 184 -3.58 -14.55 18.25
C GLY A 184 -2.40 -13.77 18.85
N ASP A 185 -1.78 -12.87 18.11
CA ASP A 185 -0.70 -12.05 18.64
C ASP A 185 -1.25 -10.83 19.42
N PRO A 186 -0.63 -10.44 20.55
CA PRO A 186 -0.97 -9.21 21.25
C PRO A 186 -0.45 -8.01 20.46
N LEU A 187 -1.23 -6.94 20.45
CA LEU A 187 -0.88 -5.67 19.84
C LEU A 187 -0.52 -4.64 20.90
N VAL A 188 0.66 -4.06 20.78
CA VAL A 188 1.07 -2.94 21.64
C VAL A 188 0.35 -1.68 21.18
N LYS A 189 -0.38 -1.06 22.08
CA LYS A 189 -1.10 0.20 21.87
C LYS A 189 -0.27 1.38 22.31
N LEU A 190 -0.03 2.30 21.38
CA LEU A 190 0.68 3.54 21.62
C LEU A 190 -0.20 4.71 21.22
N LYS A 191 -0.17 5.79 22.02
CA LYS A 191 -0.65 7.11 21.59
C LYS A 191 0.47 7.85 20.90
N PHE A 192 0.13 8.62 19.87
CA PHE A 192 1.07 9.52 19.23
C PHE A 192 0.56 10.95 19.19
N ARG A 193 1.49 11.91 19.27
CA ARG A 193 1.27 13.33 19.13
C ARG A 193 2.42 13.98 18.36
N PRO A 194 2.21 15.14 17.72
CA PRO A 194 3.27 15.80 16.96
C PRO A 194 4.53 16.03 17.81
N ASN A 195 5.68 15.76 17.22
CA ASN A 195 6.95 16.14 17.76
C ASN A 195 7.22 17.63 17.44
N PRO A 196 7.32 18.53 18.45
CA PRO A 196 7.55 19.95 18.20
C PRO A 196 8.88 20.27 17.50
N GLN A 197 9.84 19.35 17.56
CA GLN A 197 11.16 19.51 16.94
C GLN A 197 11.19 19.00 15.49
N TYR A 198 10.15 18.32 15.03
CA TYR A 198 10.09 17.80 13.69
C TYR A 198 9.92 18.91 12.65
N GLN A 199 10.82 18.94 11.69
CA GLN A 199 10.74 19.84 10.54
C GLN A 199 10.42 19.02 9.29
N PRO A 200 9.20 19.13 8.73
CA PRO A 200 8.81 18.34 7.57
C PRO A 200 9.68 18.70 6.35
N PRO A 201 10.30 17.72 5.69
CA PRO A 201 11.17 17.96 4.54
C PRO A 201 10.38 18.37 3.29
N SER A 202 9.10 18.08 3.24
CA SER A 202 8.23 18.50 2.14
C SER A 202 6.78 18.72 2.59
N ARG A 203 5.97 19.24 1.65
CA ARG A 203 4.53 19.48 1.87
C ARG A 203 3.74 18.20 2.16
N VAL A 204 4.22 17.06 1.71
CA VAL A 204 3.56 15.77 1.95
C VAL A 204 3.61 15.42 3.43
N GLU A 205 4.75 15.67 4.07
CA GLU A 205 4.95 15.38 5.49
C GLU A 205 4.43 16.49 6.42
N GLU A 206 4.06 17.65 5.88
CA GLU A 206 3.57 18.79 6.67
C GLU A 206 2.28 18.45 7.46
N VAL A 207 1.43 17.58 6.91
CA VAL A 207 0.21 17.10 7.58
C VAL A 207 0.49 16.43 8.93
N LEU A 208 1.65 15.78 9.08
CA LEU A 208 2.04 15.09 10.32
C LEU A 208 2.19 16.07 11.50
N THR A 209 2.53 17.34 11.24
CA THR A 209 2.71 18.35 12.30
C THR A 209 1.42 18.72 13.04
N GLY A 210 0.29 18.30 12.51
CA GLY A 210 -1.04 18.58 13.09
C GLY A 210 -1.77 17.34 13.58
N MET A 211 -1.22 16.13 13.43
CA MET A 211 -1.92 14.88 13.72
C MET A 211 -1.63 14.32 15.10
N ARG A 212 -2.65 13.75 15.73
CA ARG A 212 -2.51 12.86 16.92
C ARG A 212 -3.39 11.65 16.74
N GLY A 213 -3.13 10.60 17.51
CA GLY A 213 -3.98 9.41 17.48
C GLY A 213 -3.39 8.23 18.21
N ASP A 214 -3.79 7.06 17.77
CA ASP A 214 -3.35 5.78 18.29
C ASP A 214 -2.68 4.96 17.19
N VAL A 215 -1.67 4.18 17.55
CA VAL A 215 -1.05 3.17 16.68
C VAL A 215 -1.02 1.84 17.42
N LEU A 216 -1.37 0.77 16.71
CA LEU A 216 -1.23 -0.60 17.17
C LEU A 216 -0.05 -1.23 16.42
N VAL A 217 0.86 -1.81 17.17
CA VAL A 217 2.04 -2.49 16.64
C VAL A 217 2.02 -3.95 17.09
N ASP A 218 2.10 -4.85 16.16
CA ASP A 218 2.42 -6.24 16.43
C ASP A 218 3.90 -6.34 16.81
N ALA A 219 4.17 -6.52 18.10
CA ALA A 219 5.54 -6.55 18.62
C ALA A 219 6.26 -7.87 18.31
N VAL A 220 5.53 -8.94 18.00
CA VAL A 220 6.09 -10.23 17.59
C VAL A 220 6.67 -10.13 16.17
N CYS A 221 5.89 -9.59 15.25
CA CYS A 221 6.28 -9.42 13.85
C CYS A 221 6.99 -8.09 13.59
N ASN A 222 6.95 -7.15 14.53
CA ASN A 222 7.37 -5.76 14.36
C ASN A 222 6.72 -5.14 13.11
N ARG A 223 5.37 -5.18 13.06
CA ARG A 223 4.56 -4.63 11.97
C ARG A 223 3.53 -3.63 12.50
N LEU A 224 3.21 -2.64 11.68
CA LEU A 224 2.12 -1.71 11.99
C LEU A 224 0.78 -2.42 11.73
N ALA A 225 0.00 -2.68 12.78
CA ALA A 225 -1.31 -3.32 12.64
C ALA A 225 -2.44 -2.31 12.40
N SER A 226 -2.36 -1.13 13.02
CA SER A 226 -3.33 -0.05 12.81
C SER A 226 -2.73 1.31 13.08
N ILE A 227 -3.16 2.32 12.35
CA ILE A 227 -2.93 3.73 12.65
C ILE A 227 -4.27 4.45 12.54
N ASP A 228 -4.72 5.10 13.62
CA ASP A 228 -5.89 5.98 13.64
C ASP A 228 -5.45 7.39 14.02
N GLY A 229 -5.71 8.36 13.15
CA GLY A 229 -5.25 9.73 13.34
C GLY A 229 -6.31 10.78 13.12
N THR A 230 -6.24 11.85 13.92
CA THR A 230 -7.10 13.03 13.82
C THR A 230 -6.26 14.29 13.69
N LEU A 231 -6.64 15.17 12.78
CA LEU A 231 -6.01 16.47 12.58
C LEU A 231 -6.47 17.47 13.65
N LEU A 232 -5.57 17.90 14.52
CA LEU A 232 -5.86 18.78 15.67
C LEU A 232 -6.03 20.23 15.32
N LYS A 233 -5.38 20.66 14.26
CA LYS A 233 -5.34 22.04 13.78
C LYS A 233 -5.47 22.05 12.27
N GLU A 234 -5.79 23.20 11.72
CA GLU A 234 -5.63 23.41 10.29
C GLU A 234 -4.16 23.24 9.88
N VAL A 235 -3.94 22.54 8.78
CA VAL A 235 -2.60 22.39 8.18
C VAL A 235 -2.63 22.96 6.76
N GLY A 236 -1.91 24.07 6.58
CA GLY A 236 -1.74 24.70 5.28
C GLY A 236 -0.63 24.04 4.47
N PHE A 237 -0.78 24.02 3.16
CA PHE A 237 0.30 23.67 2.24
C PHE A 237 0.62 24.83 1.34
N GLY A 238 1.92 24.99 1.06
CA GLY A 238 2.38 26.11 0.27
C GLY A 238 2.13 27.44 0.93
N TRP A 239 2.42 27.52 2.23
CA TRP A 239 2.28 28.74 3.05
C TRP A 239 0.81 29.22 3.15
N GLY A 240 -0.12 28.26 3.08
CA GLY A 240 -1.56 28.53 3.05
C GLY A 240 -2.12 28.98 1.70
N ILE A 241 -1.27 29.37 0.76
CA ILE A 241 -1.69 29.90 -0.56
C ILE A 241 -2.21 28.78 -1.47
N LEU A 242 -1.61 27.56 -1.41
CA LEU A 242 -2.03 26.43 -2.23
C LEU A 242 -3.19 25.66 -1.65
N GLY A 243 -3.52 25.89 -0.38
CA GLY A 243 -4.66 25.28 0.30
C GLY A 243 -4.36 24.87 1.73
N HIS A 244 -5.36 24.28 2.36
CA HIS A 244 -5.26 23.73 3.71
C HIS A 244 -6.21 22.55 3.88
N LEU A 245 -5.93 21.73 4.90
CA LEU A 245 -6.85 20.78 5.49
C LEU A 245 -7.41 21.35 6.78
N ASP A 246 -8.71 21.22 6.97
CA ASP A 246 -9.40 21.69 8.14
C ASP A 246 -9.10 20.82 9.37
N ARG A 247 -9.18 21.41 10.54
CA ARG A 247 -9.17 20.69 11.81
C ARG A 247 -10.30 19.64 11.84
N GLY A 248 -10.04 18.49 12.49
CA GLY A 248 -11.02 17.41 12.65
C GLY A 248 -10.99 16.37 11.55
N GLY A 249 -10.16 16.56 10.51
CA GLY A 249 -9.93 15.52 9.53
C GLY A 249 -9.41 14.23 10.18
N ARG A 250 -9.85 13.07 9.67
CA ARG A 250 -9.52 11.74 10.24
C ARG A 250 -9.03 10.80 9.17
N PHE A 251 -8.15 9.88 9.57
CA PHE A 251 -7.80 8.72 8.78
C PHE A 251 -7.59 7.49 9.67
N THR A 252 -7.87 6.32 9.12
CA THR A 252 -7.57 5.02 9.73
C THR A 252 -6.99 4.13 8.65
N VAL A 253 -5.92 3.43 8.96
CA VAL A 253 -5.34 2.36 8.13
C VAL A 253 -5.15 1.15 9.02
N GLN A 254 -5.64 -0.01 8.58
CA GLN A 254 -5.51 -1.28 9.28
C GLN A 254 -4.87 -2.30 8.35
N GLN A 255 -4.03 -3.15 8.92
CA GLN A 255 -3.33 -4.23 8.24
C GLN A 255 -3.50 -5.54 9.00
N GLN A 256 -3.49 -6.64 8.27
CA GLN A 256 -3.55 -7.99 8.81
C GLN A 256 -2.51 -8.90 8.14
N ASP A 257 -2.09 -9.92 8.86
CA ASP A 257 -1.39 -11.05 8.27
C ASP A 257 -2.40 -11.90 7.46
N VAL A 258 -2.15 -12.06 6.17
CA VAL A 258 -3.00 -12.86 5.26
C VAL A 258 -2.46 -14.27 5.04
N GLY A 259 -1.49 -14.68 5.84
CA GLY A 259 -0.79 -15.96 5.82
C GLY A 259 0.71 -15.80 5.52
N ASP A 260 1.53 -16.72 5.98
CA ASP A 260 2.97 -16.77 5.73
C ASP A 260 3.75 -15.48 6.11
N ASN A 261 3.28 -14.76 7.12
CA ASN A 261 3.79 -13.45 7.51
C ASN A 261 3.65 -12.38 6.40
N LEU A 262 2.63 -12.52 5.56
CA LEU A 262 2.27 -11.64 4.48
C LEU A 262 1.23 -10.63 4.99
N TRP A 263 1.58 -9.35 4.99
CA TRP A 263 0.73 -8.32 5.58
C TRP A 263 0.11 -7.44 4.52
N GLU A 264 -1.23 -7.33 4.56
CA GLU A 264 -2.00 -6.55 3.60
C GLU A 264 -2.92 -5.56 4.31
N ILE A 265 -3.19 -4.44 3.65
CA ILE A 265 -4.19 -3.49 4.14
C ILE A 265 -5.56 -4.16 4.07
N SER A 266 -6.24 -4.23 5.22
CA SER A 266 -7.61 -4.76 5.35
C SER A 266 -8.66 -3.65 5.29
N ASN A 267 -8.31 -2.46 5.82
CA ASN A 267 -9.21 -1.32 5.85
C ASN A 267 -8.44 0.00 5.75
N MET A 268 -8.98 0.91 4.97
CA MET A 268 -8.52 2.29 4.91
C MET A 268 -9.72 3.23 4.91
N SER A 269 -9.75 4.18 5.84
CA SER A 269 -10.82 5.17 5.96
C SER A 269 -10.25 6.57 6.02
N MET A 270 -10.85 7.51 5.31
CA MET A 270 -10.43 8.91 5.28
C MET A 270 -11.65 9.84 5.28
N SER A 271 -11.56 10.89 6.08
CA SER A 271 -12.53 11.98 6.11
C SER A 271 -11.80 13.29 6.34
N PHE A 272 -11.61 14.06 5.28
CA PHE A 272 -10.96 15.36 5.32
C PHE A 272 -11.77 16.41 4.57
N THR A 273 -11.82 17.62 5.12
CA THR A 273 -12.27 18.81 4.43
C THR A 273 -11.14 19.83 4.34
N GLY A 274 -11.31 20.85 3.51
CA GLY A 274 -10.31 21.88 3.33
C GLY A 274 -10.57 22.74 2.09
N LYS A 275 -9.54 23.47 1.67
CA LYS A 275 -9.59 24.28 0.45
C LYS A 275 -8.33 24.10 -0.39
N ILE A 276 -8.48 24.17 -1.70
CA ILE A 276 -7.40 24.21 -2.68
C ILE A 276 -7.46 25.56 -3.40
N LEU A 277 -6.30 26.22 -3.55
CA LEU A 277 -6.16 27.52 -4.18
C LEU A 277 -7.14 28.57 -3.61
N LEU A 278 -7.41 28.50 -2.30
CA LEU A 278 -8.28 29.38 -1.52
C LEU A 278 -9.75 29.38 -1.93
N VAL A 279 -10.12 28.85 -3.09
CA VAL A 279 -11.47 28.95 -3.65
C VAL A 279 -12.18 27.61 -3.82
N LYS A 280 -11.45 26.52 -4.09
CA LYS A 280 -12.06 25.22 -4.34
C LYS A 280 -12.15 24.40 -3.05
N THR A 281 -13.37 24.08 -2.62
CA THR A 281 -13.60 23.18 -1.49
C THR A 281 -13.06 21.79 -1.78
N LEU A 282 -12.26 21.27 -0.87
CA LEU A 282 -11.84 19.88 -0.82
C LEU A 282 -12.73 19.14 0.17
N SER A 283 -13.32 18.04 -0.25
CA SER A 283 -14.03 17.11 0.63
C SER A 283 -13.68 15.69 0.20
N ILE A 284 -12.99 14.95 1.06
CA ILE A 284 -12.62 13.57 0.86
C ILE A 284 -13.30 12.76 1.96
N THR A 285 -14.19 11.86 1.58
CA THR A 285 -14.79 10.89 2.49
C THR A 285 -14.83 9.57 1.77
N SER A 286 -14.07 8.58 2.26
CA SER A 286 -14.05 7.24 1.70
C SER A 286 -13.68 6.21 2.74
N THR A 287 -14.26 5.02 2.61
CA THR A 287 -13.82 3.80 3.31
C THR A 287 -13.55 2.74 2.24
N GLU A 288 -12.41 2.09 2.34
CA GLU A 288 -12.00 0.99 1.47
C GLU A 288 -11.73 -0.24 2.33
N ILE A 289 -12.41 -1.34 2.04
CA ILE A 289 -12.26 -2.63 2.73
C ILE A 289 -11.71 -3.62 1.71
N PHE A 290 -10.66 -4.34 2.11
CA PHE A 290 -9.98 -5.32 1.27
C PHE A 290 -10.08 -6.71 1.90
N THR A 291 -10.47 -7.69 1.09
CA THR A 291 -10.75 -9.07 1.52
C THR A 291 -10.34 -10.08 0.45
N ASP A 292 -10.47 -11.36 0.78
CA ASP A 292 -10.33 -12.47 -0.16
C ASP A 292 -8.94 -12.53 -0.81
N PHE A 293 -7.89 -12.26 -0.03
CA PHE A 293 -6.51 -12.30 -0.51
C PHE A 293 -6.12 -13.73 -0.91
N LYS A 294 -5.68 -13.89 -2.16
CA LYS A 294 -5.16 -15.14 -2.73
C LYS A 294 -3.84 -14.84 -3.42
N GLN A 295 -2.80 -15.54 -3.03
CA GLN A 295 -1.50 -15.37 -3.67
C GLN A 295 -1.56 -15.81 -5.15
N VAL A 296 -0.91 -15.05 -6.03
CA VAL A 296 -0.84 -15.31 -7.47
C VAL A 296 0.63 -15.38 -7.94
N PRO A 297 0.91 -15.98 -9.10
CA PRO A 297 2.27 -15.98 -9.65
C PRO A 297 2.85 -14.56 -9.79
N PRO A 298 4.11 -14.33 -9.37
CA PRO A 298 4.69 -12.99 -9.32
C PRO A 298 5.00 -12.37 -10.68
N ASN A 299 5.05 -13.16 -11.75
CA ASN A 299 5.45 -12.73 -13.08
C ASN A 299 4.28 -12.57 -14.06
N LEU A 300 3.08 -12.33 -13.56
CA LEU A 300 1.93 -12.10 -14.42
C LEU A 300 2.09 -10.80 -15.21
N THR A 301 1.86 -10.88 -16.53
CA THR A 301 1.66 -9.67 -17.35
C THR A 301 0.30 -9.05 -17.04
N PHE A 302 0.11 -7.78 -17.40
CA PHE A 302 -1.19 -7.12 -17.23
C PHE A 302 -2.33 -7.86 -17.94
N ALA A 303 -2.08 -8.39 -19.14
CA ALA A 303 -3.07 -9.17 -19.89
C ALA A 303 -3.45 -10.47 -19.16
N GLN A 304 -2.47 -11.21 -18.62
CA GLN A 304 -2.72 -12.42 -17.82
C GLN A 304 -3.48 -12.10 -16.53
N ALA A 305 -3.16 -10.98 -15.89
CA ALA A 305 -3.89 -10.51 -14.71
C ALA A 305 -5.35 -10.20 -15.04
N VAL A 306 -5.63 -9.57 -16.17
CA VAL A 306 -7.02 -9.30 -16.64
C VAL A 306 -7.78 -10.60 -16.89
N GLU A 307 -7.15 -11.59 -17.50
CA GLU A 307 -7.80 -12.90 -17.73
C GLU A 307 -8.09 -13.64 -16.40
N LEU A 308 -7.18 -13.52 -15.42
CA LEU A 308 -7.41 -14.07 -14.08
C LEU A 308 -8.60 -13.40 -13.39
N LEU A 309 -8.70 -12.07 -13.48
CA LEU A 309 -9.85 -11.30 -12.95
C LEU A 309 -11.19 -11.74 -13.54
N LYS A 310 -11.26 -11.95 -14.86
CA LYS A 310 -12.47 -12.41 -15.53
C LYS A 310 -12.89 -13.82 -15.07
N ARG A 311 -11.94 -14.73 -14.90
CA ARG A 311 -12.20 -16.08 -14.37
C ARG A 311 -12.72 -16.05 -12.94
N GLU A 312 -12.08 -15.27 -12.07
CA GLU A 312 -12.50 -15.14 -10.66
C GLU A 312 -13.92 -14.53 -10.57
N GLU A 313 -14.24 -13.53 -11.38
CA GLU A 313 -15.58 -12.96 -11.44
C GLU A 313 -16.63 -14.01 -11.82
N SER A 314 -16.36 -14.82 -12.84
CA SER A 314 -17.27 -15.88 -13.30
C SER A 314 -17.50 -16.93 -12.23
N SER A 315 -16.44 -17.38 -11.54
CA SER A 315 -16.55 -18.37 -10.47
C SER A 315 -17.39 -17.90 -9.28
N VAL A 316 -17.25 -16.62 -8.90
CA VAL A 316 -18.05 -16.01 -7.83
C VAL A 316 -19.53 -15.89 -8.24
N ALA A 317 -19.82 -15.57 -9.49
CA ALA A 317 -21.18 -15.48 -10.01
C ALA A 317 -21.90 -16.86 -10.00
N GLU A 318 -21.20 -17.92 -10.39
CA GLU A 318 -21.73 -19.30 -10.37
C GLU A 318 -22.02 -19.77 -8.94
N THR A 319 -21.09 -19.55 -8.01
CA THR A 319 -21.24 -19.92 -6.59
C THR A 319 -22.42 -19.18 -5.95
N SER A 320 -22.61 -17.90 -6.29
CA SER A 320 -23.72 -17.08 -5.79
C SER A 320 -25.07 -17.51 -6.40
N GLY A 321 -25.09 -17.94 -7.65
CA GLY A 321 -26.25 -18.50 -8.34
C GLY A 321 -26.69 -19.85 -7.76
N ALA A 322 -25.74 -20.76 -7.53
CA ALA A 322 -25.98 -22.07 -6.94
C ALA A 322 -26.58 -21.97 -5.53
N ARG A 323 -26.10 -21.03 -4.70
CA ARG A 323 -26.64 -20.80 -3.34
C ARG A 323 -28.10 -20.30 -3.35
N LYS A 324 -28.51 -19.52 -4.34
CA LYS A 324 -29.91 -19.07 -4.47
C LYS A 324 -30.86 -20.17 -4.91
N VAL A 325 -30.38 -21.18 -5.64
CA VAL A 325 -31.20 -22.33 -6.10
C VAL A 325 -31.35 -23.35 -4.96
N ALA A 326 -30.37 -23.52 -4.09
CA ALA A 326 -30.43 -24.46 -2.98
C ALA A 326 -31.32 -24.00 -1.79
N HIS A 327 -31.78 -22.75 -1.79
CA HIS A 327 -32.68 -22.18 -0.77
C HIS A 327 -34.11 -21.91 -1.27
N LYS A 328 -34.52 -22.44 -2.43
CA LYS A 328 -35.87 -22.49 -2.90
C LYS A 328 -36.39 -23.93 -2.85
#